data_0f8077beba7b198dcae1b5419e8b8107
#
_entry.id   0f8077beba7b198dcae1b5419e8b8107
#
_cell.length_a   1.000
_cell.length_b   1.000
_cell.length_c   1.000
_cell.angle_alpha   90.00
_cell.angle_beta   90.00
_cell.angle_gamma   90.00
#
_symmetry.space_group_name_H-M   'P 1'
#
loop_
_entity.id
_entity.type
_entity.pdbx_description
1 polymer ?
#
loop_
_entity_poly.entity_id
_entity_poly.type
_entity_poly.pdbx_seq_one_letter_code
_entity_poly.pdbx_strand_id
1 'polypeptide(L)'
;HPLAEAVVVYAEENGVPFREVEAFQAKFGRGVSGKLDDVLCHAGNEAYMRELGLWEESAFQVMEQISDEGKTPLLFAGGGRLLGIIAVADTLKPTSQEAINQFRNLGVETVMLTGDNARTAEAIRRKLKIPQVIAEVLPQDKERKIAEFQAQGHRVAMIGDGVNDAPALTRADVGIAIGAGSDVAIES
;
A
#
# COMPACT_ATOMS: atom_id res chain seq x y z
N HIS A 1 -1.96 2.69 -10.08
CA HIS A 1 -1.66 2.35 -8.67
C HIS A 1 -0.50 3.23 -8.19
N PRO A 2 -0.58 3.88 -7.02
CA PRO A 2 0.46 4.83 -6.55
C PRO A 2 1.89 4.27 -6.60
N LEU A 3 2.07 3.00 -6.22
CA LEU A 3 3.39 2.36 -6.28
C LEU A 3 3.93 2.23 -7.72
N ALA A 4 3.06 1.96 -8.70
CA ALA A 4 3.46 1.88 -10.10
C ALA A 4 3.82 3.27 -10.64
N GLU A 5 3.08 4.29 -10.26
CA GLU A 5 3.33 5.68 -10.63
C GLU A 5 4.69 6.16 -10.13
N ALA A 6 5.06 5.86 -8.89
CA ALA A 6 6.38 6.17 -8.35
C ALA A 6 7.51 5.52 -9.15
N VAL A 7 7.33 4.27 -9.60
CA VAL A 7 8.32 3.58 -10.45
C VAL A 7 8.42 4.24 -11.82
N VAL A 8 7.29 4.63 -12.42
CA VAL A 8 7.25 5.32 -13.72
C VAL A 8 7.97 6.66 -13.64
N VAL A 9 7.64 7.50 -12.65
CA VAL A 9 8.30 8.80 -12.44
C VAL A 9 9.81 8.63 -12.28
N TYR A 10 10.25 7.68 -11.47
CA TYR A 10 11.67 7.40 -11.29
C TYR A 10 12.36 6.96 -12.60
N ALA A 11 11.69 6.13 -13.40
CA ALA A 11 12.21 5.70 -14.70
C ALA A 11 12.35 6.90 -15.68
N GLU A 12 11.37 7.79 -15.73
CA GLU A 12 11.42 9.02 -16.55
C GLU A 12 12.56 9.94 -16.13
N GLU A 13 12.71 10.21 -14.85
CA GLU A 13 13.77 11.05 -14.30
C GLU A 13 15.17 10.50 -14.58
N ASN A 14 15.30 9.17 -14.71
CA ASN A 14 16.57 8.50 -15.02
C ASN A 14 16.73 8.17 -16.51
N GLY A 15 15.85 8.66 -17.39
CA GLY A 15 15.95 8.47 -18.82
C GLY A 15 15.80 7.01 -19.28
N VAL A 16 15.10 6.18 -18.50
CA VAL A 16 14.83 4.78 -18.85
C VAL A 16 13.73 4.73 -19.91
N PRO A 17 13.98 4.18 -21.11
CA PRO A 17 12.98 4.15 -22.16
C PRO A 17 11.87 3.15 -21.82
N PHE A 18 10.62 3.56 -22.06
CA PHE A 18 9.48 2.66 -21.98
C PHE A 18 9.40 1.77 -23.21
N ARG A 19 8.91 0.56 -23.00
CA ARG A 19 8.64 -0.41 -24.05
C ARG A 19 7.19 -0.87 -23.96
N GLU A 20 6.64 -1.29 -25.08
CA GLU A 20 5.31 -1.89 -25.10
C GLU A 20 5.32 -3.26 -24.40
N VAL A 21 4.28 -3.50 -23.62
CA VAL A 21 4.07 -4.76 -22.90
C VAL A 21 2.87 -5.46 -23.50
N GLU A 22 3.06 -6.68 -23.97
CA GLU A 22 2.01 -7.55 -24.49
C GLU A 22 1.42 -8.42 -23.36
N ALA A 23 0.22 -8.95 -23.58
CA ALA A 23 -0.46 -9.89 -22.68
C ALA A 23 -0.46 -9.46 -21.21
N PHE A 24 -0.65 -8.16 -20.95
CA PHE A 24 -0.69 -7.61 -19.58
C PHE A 24 -1.82 -8.25 -18.77
N GLN A 25 -1.50 -8.70 -17.56
CA GLN A 25 -2.45 -9.23 -16.59
C GLN A 25 -2.17 -8.65 -15.21
N ALA A 26 -3.23 -8.29 -14.49
CA ALA A 26 -3.16 -7.90 -13.10
C ALA A 26 -3.75 -9.01 -12.21
N LYS A 27 -3.01 -9.39 -11.17
CA LYS A 27 -3.46 -10.33 -10.14
C LYS A 27 -3.66 -9.57 -8.85
N PHE A 28 -4.91 -9.45 -8.45
CA PHE A 28 -5.30 -8.66 -7.29
C PHE A 28 -4.56 -9.09 -6.01
N GLY A 29 -3.99 -8.13 -5.29
CA GLY A 29 -3.22 -8.36 -4.06
C GLY A 29 -1.89 -9.11 -4.25
N ARG A 30 -1.46 -9.36 -5.49
CA ARG A 30 -0.23 -10.09 -5.82
C ARG A 30 0.74 -9.25 -6.66
N GLY A 31 0.30 -8.79 -7.81
CA GLY A 31 1.13 -8.06 -8.74
C GLY A 31 0.60 -8.09 -10.16
N VAL A 32 1.49 -7.89 -11.09
CA VAL A 32 1.21 -7.85 -12.53
C VAL A 32 2.17 -8.74 -13.31
N SER A 33 1.76 -9.15 -14.50
CA SER A 33 2.62 -9.84 -15.46
C SER A 33 2.39 -9.31 -16.86
N GLY A 34 3.35 -9.51 -17.73
CA GLY A 34 3.27 -9.17 -19.15
C GLY A 34 4.48 -9.69 -19.90
N LYS A 35 4.41 -9.67 -21.22
CA LYS A 35 5.53 -10.03 -22.09
C LYS A 35 6.25 -8.77 -22.57
N LEU A 36 7.56 -8.77 -22.46
CA LEU A 36 8.47 -7.76 -22.96
C LEU A 36 9.49 -8.45 -23.87
N ASP A 37 9.47 -8.16 -25.17
CA ASP A 37 10.33 -8.82 -26.17
C ASP A 37 10.26 -10.37 -26.06
N ASP A 38 9.05 -10.94 -26.03
CA ASP A 38 8.75 -12.36 -25.84
C ASP A 38 9.16 -12.96 -24.47
N VAL A 39 9.77 -12.19 -23.58
CA VAL A 39 10.11 -12.62 -22.24
C VAL A 39 8.96 -12.35 -21.30
N LEU A 40 8.46 -13.39 -20.62
CA LEU A 40 7.45 -13.22 -19.58
C LEU A 40 8.09 -12.58 -18.34
N CYS A 41 7.56 -11.40 -17.99
CA CYS A 41 7.99 -10.59 -16.85
C CYS A 41 6.89 -10.54 -15.80
N HIS A 42 7.30 -10.40 -14.55
CA HIS A 42 6.42 -10.28 -13.38
C HIS A 42 6.90 -9.15 -12.48
N ALA A 43 5.95 -8.41 -11.91
CA ALA A 43 6.25 -7.46 -10.85
C ALA A 43 5.21 -7.62 -9.73
N GLY A 44 5.65 -7.67 -8.47
CA GLY A 44 4.72 -7.88 -7.37
C GLY A 44 5.37 -8.09 -6.01
N ASN A 45 4.60 -8.62 -5.07
CA ASN A 45 5.03 -8.89 -3.72
C ASN A 45 5.70 -10.27 -3.56
N GLU A 46 6.26 -10.53 -2.38
CA GLU A 46 6.88 -11.82 -2.04
C GLU A 46 5.96 -13.01 -2.29
N ALA A 47 4.70 -12.91 -1.84
CA ALA A 47 3.73 -13.98 -1.98
C ALA A 47 3.50 -14.36 -3.46
N TYR A 48 3.55 -13.37 -4.36
CA TYR A 48 3.46 -13.62 -5.79
C TYR A 48 4.70 -14.33 -6.33
N MET A 49 5.90 -13.91 -5.93
CA MET A 49 7.15 -14.56 -6.36
C MET A 49 7.25 -16.01 -5.86
N ARG A 50 6.82 -16.27 -4.62
CA ARG A 50 6.75 -17.63 -4.07
C ARG A 50 5.76 -18.52 -4.83
N GLU A 51 4.58 -18.00 -5.14
CA GLU A 51 3.56 -18.72 -5.92
C GLU A 51 4.07 -19.12 -7.30
N LEU A 52 4.88 -18.27 -7.94
CA LEU A 52 5.48 -18.50 -9.24
C LEU A 52 6.74 -19.39 -9.20
N GLY A 53 7.25 -19.72 -8.01
CA GLY A 53 8.53 -20.43 -7.86
C GLY A 53 9.75 -19.58 -8.23
N LEU A 54 9.60 -18.26 -8.23
CA LEU A 54 10.66 -17.28 -8.58
C LEU A 54 11.28 -16.61 -7.35
N TRP A 55 10.93 -17.09 -6.17
CA TRP A 55 11.50 -16.60 -4.91
C TRP A 55 12.94 -17.06 -4.73
N GLU A 56 13.79 -16.12 -4.33
CA GLU A 56 15.18 -16.39 -3.95
C GLU A 56 15.42 -15.99 -2.51
N GLU A 57 15.96 -16.87 -1.69
CA GLU A 57 16.21 -16.61 -0.27
C GLU A 57 17.22 -15.48 -0.04
N SER A 58 18.11 -15.24 -1.00
CA SER A 58 19.04 -14.10 -1.01
C SER A 58 18.32 -12.73 -0.99
N ALA A 59 17.10 -12.66 -1.48
CA ALA A 59 16.28 -11.44 -1.47
C ALA A 59 15.71 -11.12 -0.09
N PHE A 60 15.63 -12.11 0.82
CA PHE A 60 14.95 -11.97 2.11
C PHE A 60 15.54 -10.83 2.98
N GLN A 61 16.86 -10.83 3.17
CA GLN A 61 17.52 -9.81 4.01
C GLN A 61 17.33 -8.40 3.46
N VAL A 62 17.41 -8.25 2.14
CA VAL A 62 17.22 -6.95 1.48
C VAL A 62 15.79 -6.47 1.65
N MET A 63 14.82 -7.35 1.51
CA MET A 63 13.40 -7.03 1.73
C MET A 63 13.11 -6.64 3.18
N GLU A 64 13.68 -7.36 4.14
CA GLU A 64 13.55 -7.02 5.56
C GLU A 64 14.09 -5.62 5.83
N GLN A 65 15.29 -5.30 5.34
CA GLN A 65 15.89 -3.99 5.51
C GLN A 65 15.01 -2.88 4.90
N ILE A 66 14.54 -3.06 3.65
CA ILE A 66 13.64 -2.12 2.98
C ILE A 66 12.38 -1.87 3.82
N SER A 67 11.78 -2.95 4.32
CA SER A 67 10.55 -2.89 5.12
C SER A 67 10.79 -2.23 6.50
N ASP A 68 11.91 -2.50 7.14
CA ASP A 68 12.30 -1.87 8.43
C ASP A 68 12.50 -0.35 8.30
N GLU A 69 12.89 0.12 7.11
CA GLU A 69 12.95 1.54 6.79
C GLU A 69 11.56 2.17 6.54
N GLY A 70 10.50 1.37 6.52
CA GLY A 70 9.13 1.80 6.24
C GLY A 70 8.86 2.00 4.74
N LYS A 71 9.59 1.27 3.90
CA LYS A 71 9.42 1.26 2.45
C LYS A 71 8.74 -0.03 2.01
N THR A 72 8.07 0.00 0.88
CA THR A 72 7.42 -1.18 0.29
C THR A 72 8.34 -1.80 -0.77
N PRO A 73 8.81 -3.04 -0.59
CA PRO A 73 9.60 -3.73 -1.59
C PRO A 73 8.71 -4.24 -2.73
N LEU A 74 9.05 -3.89 -3.96
CA LEU A 74 8.48 -4.43 -5.19
C LEU A 74 9.51 -5.33 -5.86
N LEU A 75 9.17 -6.60 -6.06
CA LEU A 75 10.04 -7.58 -6.71
C LEU A 75 9.74 -7.65 -8.20
N PHE A 76 10.79 -7.76 -8.99
CA PHE A 76 10.73 -7.87 -10.44
C PHE A 76 11.41 -9.16 -10.88
N ALA A 77 10.75 -9.93 -11.74
CA ALA A 77 11.26 -11.18 -12.30
C ALA A 77 11.03 -11.23 -13.81
N GLY A 78 11.91 -11.92 -14.52
CA GLY A 78 11.80 -12.10 -15.95
C GLY A 78 12.70 -13.26 -16.40
N GLY A 79 12.27 -14.00 -17.46
CA GLY A 79 13.02 -15.13 -17.95
C GLY A 79 13.22 -16.25 -16.91
N GLY A 80 12.27 -16.42 -15.98
CA GLY A 80 12.29 -17.48 -14.98
C GLY A 80 13.20 -17.21 -13.76
N ARG A 81 13.65 -15.98 -13.55
CA ARG A 81 14.50 -15.61 -12.40
C ARG A 81 14.10 -14.25 -11.82
N LEU A 82 14.44 -14.03 -10.55
CA LEU A 82 14.35 -12.72 -9.93
C LEU A 82 15.40 -11.78 -10.57
N LEU A 83 14.96 -10.57 -10.97
CA LEU A 83 15.82 -9.55 -11.57
C LEU A 83 16.30 -8.54 -10.54
N GLY A 84 15.43 -8.21 -9.56
CA GLY A 84 15.77 -7.23 -8.53
C GLY A 84 14.57 -6.78 -7.72
N ILE A 85 14.84 -5.83 -6.82
CA ILE A 85 13.87 -5.25 -5.90
C ILE A 85 13.94 -3.73 -6.02
N ILE A 86 12.78 -3.08 -6.16
CA ILE A 86 12.65 -1.62 -6.07
C ILE A 86 11.97 -1.29 -4.74
N ALA A 87 12.60 -0.41 -3.96
CA ALA A 87 12.03 0.09 -2.72
C ALA A 87 11.18 1.34 -3.02
N VAL A 88 9.89 1.27 -2.78
CA VAL A 88 8.99 2.42 -2.92
C VAL A 88 8.66 2.94 -1.53
N ALA A 89 8.87 4.24 -1.32
CA ALA A 89 8.52 4.91 -0.07
C ALA A 89 7.32 5.82 -0.30
N ASP A 90 6.30 5.67 0.54
CA ASP A 90 5.30 6.71 0.67
C ASP A 90 5.86 7.82 1.57
N THR A 91 5.89 9.05 1.06
CA THR A 91 6.36 10.20 1.84
C THR A 91 5.28 10.59 2.84
N LEU A 92 5.57 10.35 4.12
CA LEU A 92 4.69 10.85 5.18
C LEU A 92 4.60 12.38 5.07
N LYS A 93 3.37 12.90 5.00
CA LYS A 93 3.16 14.35 5.00
C LYS A 93 3.72 14.93 6.30
N PRO A 94 4.42 16.07 6.27
CA PRO A 94 4.97 16.70 7.48
C PRO A 94 3.93 16.95 8.57
N THR A 95 2.68 17.19 8.18
CA THR A 95 1.54 17.45 9.08
C THR A 95 0.94 16.17 9.69
N SER A 96 1.32 14.98 9.23
CA SER A 96 0.70 13.71 9.69
C SER A 96 0.88 13.50 11.19
N GLN A 97 2.09 13.74 11.72
CA GLN A 97 2.35 13.57 13.15
C GLN A 97 1.55 14.56 14.02
N GLU A 98 1.39 15.79 13.53
CA GLU A 98 0.60 16.80 14.21
C GLU A 98 -0.88 16.41 14.24
N ALA A 99 -1.44 15.98 13.12
CA ALA A 99 -2.82 15.52 13.04
C ALA A 99 -3.11 14.37 14.03
N ILE A 100 -2.22 13.36 14.09
CA ILE A 100 -2.35 12.27 15.06
C ILE A 100 -2.31 12.76 16.51
N ASN A 101 -1.45 13.74 16.81
CA ASN A 101 -1.40 14.33 18.14
C ASN A 101 -2.68 15.11 18.47
N GLN A 102 -3.26 15.81 17.50
CA GLN A 102 -4.53 16.53 17.69
C GLN A 102 -5.68 15.57 17.98
N PHE A 103 -5.80 14.45 17.24
CA PHE A 103 -6.78 13.39 17.54
C PHE A 103 -6.62 12.85 18.96
N ARG A 104 -5.38 12.57 19.36
CA ARG A 104 -5.10 12.09 20.73
C ARG A 104 -5.54 13.10 21.79
N ASN A 105 -5.30 14.40 21.58
CA ASN A 105 -5.71 15.48 22.50
C ASN A 105 -7.24 15.62 22.60
N LEU A 106 -7.96 15.24 21.53
CA LEU A 106 -9.42 15.18 21.50
C LEU A 106 -9.98 13.88 22.11
N GLY A 107 -9.14 12.99 22.62
CA GLY A 107 -9.55 11.70 23.16
C GLY A 107 -9.95 10.68 22.09
N VAL A 108 -9.58 10.92 20.82
CA VAL A 108 -9.83 10.00 19.71
C VAL A 108 -8.67 9.04 19.59
N GLU A 109 -8.96 7.74 19.69
CA GLU A 109 -7.99 6.68 19.43
C GLU A 109 -7.78 6.52 17.92
N THR A 110 -6.52 6.46 17.50
CA THR A 110 -6.17 6.31 16.08
C THR A 110 -5.65 4.92 15.80
N VAL A 111 -6.18 4.31 14.73
CA VAL A 111 -5.74 3.00 14.23
C VAL A 111 -5.35 3.15 12.76
N MET A 112 -4.16 2.67 12.39
CA MET A 112 -3.75 2.61 10.99
C MET A 112 -4.21 1.29 10.37
N LEU A 113 -4.95 1.37 9.26
CA LEU A 113 -5.46 0.22 8.51
C LEU A 113 -4.84 0.25 7.11
N THR A 114 -3.97 -0.71 6.80
CA THR A 114 -3.19 -0.70 5.57
C THR A 114 -3.09 -2.07 4.91
N GLY A 115 -2.94 -2.07 3.58
CA GLY A 115 -2.60 -3.27 2.81
C GLY A 115 -1.10 -3.60 2.76
N ASP A 116 -0.24 -2.73 3.31
CA ASP A 116 1.20 -2.96 3.38
C ASP A 116 1.53 -4.18 4.24
N ASN A 117 2.73 -4.73 4.03
CA ASN A 117 3.23 -5.80 4.90
C ASN A 117 3.42 -5.30 6.35
N ALA A 118 3.33 -6.24 7.29
CA ALA A 118 3.34 -5.93 8.72
C ALA A 118 4.59 -5.14 9.16
N ARG A 119 5.75 -5.40 8.56
CA ARG A 119 7.01 -4.76 8.90
C ARG A 119 7.05 -3.29 8.46
N THR A 120 6.67 -2.99 7.22
CA THR A 120 6.52 -1.62 6.70
C THR A 120 5.50 -0.84 7.51
N ALA A 121 4.34 -1.44 7.76
CA ALA A 121 3.27 -0.84 8.55
C ALA A 121 3.72 -0.50 9.99
N GLU A 122 4.45 -1.39 10.65
CA GLU A 122 4.99 -1.16 11.99
C GLU A 122 6.04 -0.05 12.01
N ALA A 123 6.89 0.05 10.98
CA ALA A 123 7.86 1.15 10.87
C ALA A 123 7.14 2.51 10.73
N ILE A 124 6.09 2.60 9.94
CA ILE A 124 5.27 3.82 9.80
C ILE A 124 4.55 4.13 11.11
N ARG A 125 3.94 3.11 11.76
CA ARG A 125 3.28 3.24 13.05
C ARG A 125 4.21 3.88 14.10
N ARG A 126 5.45 3.39 14.19
CA ARG A 126 6.46 3.93 15.13
C ARG A 126 6.80 5.39 14.80
N LYS A 127 7.03 5.73 13.53
CA LYS A 127 7.34 7.10 13.09
C LYS A 127 6.23 8.07 13.44
N LEU A 128 4.97 7.68 13.25
CA LEU A 128 3.80 8.50 13.54
C LEU A 128 3.28 8.37 14.98
N LYS A 129 3.86 7.47 15.79
CA LYS A 129 3.44 7.18 17.16
C LYS A 129 1.94 6.82 17.26
N ILE A 130 1.44 6.09 16.26
CA ILE A 130 0.07 5.58 16.26
C ILE A 130 0.00 4.39 17.24
N PRO A 131 -1.05 4.30 18.10
CA PRO A 131 -1.17 3.23 19.09
C PRO A 131 -1.26 1.84 18.48
N GLN A 132 -2.04 1.70 17.39
CA GLN A 132 -2.35 0.40 16.78
C GLN A 132 -2.25 0.46 15.26
N VAL A 133 -1.77 -0.65 14.68
CA VAL A 133 -1.80 -0.89 13.22
C VAL A 133 -2.40 -2.25 12.92
N ILE A 134 -3.18 -2.32 11.85
CA ILE A 134 -3.70 -3.55 11.25
C ILE A 134 -3.17 -3.56 9.82
N ALA A 135 -2.21 -4.43 9.56
CA ALA A 135 -1.51 -4.55 8.29
C ALA A 135 -2.09 -5.69 7.43
N GLU A 136 -1.67 -5.77 6.17
CA GLU A 136 -2.03 -6.85 5.22
C GLU A 136 -3.54 -6.99 5.00
N VAL A 137 -4.27 -5.89 5.14
CA VAL A 137 -5.73 -5.86 4.99
C VAL A 137 -6.07 -5.64 3.53
N LEU A 138 -6.76 -6.60 2.93
CA LEU A 138 -7.26 -6.46 1.57
C LEU A 138 -8.39 -5.41 1.53
N PRO A 139 -8.59 -4.69 0.42
CA PRO A 139 -9.63 -3.66 0.31
C PRO A 139 -11.01 -4.14 0.74
N GLN A 140 -11.41 -5.36 0.33
CA GLN A 140 -12.70 -5.96 0.72
C GLN A 140 -12.80 -6.29 2.22
N ASP A 141 -11.67 -6.43 2.92
CA ASP A 141 -11.65 -6.76 4.36
C ASP A 141 -11.65 -5.52 5.25
N LYS A 142 -11.37 -4.33 4.68
CA LYS A 142 -11.39 -3.07 5.44
C LYS A 142 -12.76 -2.77 6.03
N GLU A 143 -13.83 -2.98 5.25
CA GLU A 143 -15.20 -2.83 5.74
C GLU A 143 -15.47 -3.72 6.96
N ARG A 144 -15.04 -4.98 6.90
CA ARG A 144 -15.19 -5.93 8.01
C ARG A 144 -14.48 -5.44 9.28
N LYS A 145 -13.28 -4.86 9.13
CA LYS A 145 -12.55 -4.29 10.29
C LYS A 145 -13.30 -3.13 10.94
N ILE A 146 -13.92 -2.26 10.14
CA ILE A 146 -14.80 -1.21 10.68
C ILE A 146 -15.96 -1.84 11.47
N ALA A 147 -16.63 -2.84 10.89
CA ALA A 147 -17.74 -3.51 11.56
C ALA A 147 -17.31 -4.21 12.88
N GLU A 148 -16.09 -4.79 12.95
CA GLU A 148 -15.54 -5.39 14.16
C GLU A 148 -15.38 -4.36 15.28
N PHE A 149 -14.86 -3.15 15.00
CA PHE A 149 -14.77 -2.07 15.98
C PHE A 149 -16.14 -1.59 16.44
N GLN A 150 -17.10 -1.43 15.51
CA GLN A 150 -18.48 -1.02 15.86
C GLN A 150 -19.15 -2.08 16.75
N ALA A 151 -18.93 -3.37 16.49
CA ALA A 151 -19.46 -4.46 17.31
C ALA A 151 -18.91 -4.48 18.75
N GLN A 152 -17.72 -3.89 18.95
CA GLN A 152 -17.12 -3.68 20.28
C GLN A 152 -17.65 -2.42 20.98
N GLY A 153 -18.59 -1.69 20.37
CA GLY A 153 -19.21 -0.51 20.93
C GLY A 153 -18.48 0.82 20.59
N HIS A 154 -17.49 0.78 19.71
CA HIS A 154 -16.79 1.99 19.26
C HIS A 154 -17.61 2.73 18.19
N ARG A 155 -17.56 4.07 18.23
CA ARG A 155 -17.95 4.92 17.09
C ARG A 155 -16.72 5.13 16.22
N VAL A 156 -16.83 4.81 14.94
CA VAL A 156 -15.70 4.74 14.03
C VAL A 156 -15.79 5.82 12.96
N ALA A 157 -14.74 6.66 12.87
CA ALA A 157 -14.50 7.50 11.71
C ALA A 157 -13.46 6.82 10.80
N MET A 158 -13.78 6.65 9.52
CA MET A 158 -12.85 6.13 8.51
C MET A 158 -12.35 7.29 7.64
N ILE A 159 -11.03 7.38 7.48
CA ILE A 159 -10.38 8.33 6.58
C ILE A 159 -9.64 7.53 5.51
N GLY A 160 -9.91 7.79 4.24
CA GLY A 160 -9.31 7.04 3.12
C GLY A 160 -9.31 7.81 1.81
N ASP A 161 -8.78 7.21 0.75
CA ASP A 161 -8.62 7.83 -0.59
C ASP A 161 -9.93 7.85 -1.42
N GLY A 162 -10.97 7.23 -0.94
CA GLY A 162 -12.28 7.20 -1.58
C GLY A 162 -12.45 6.14 -2.66
N VAL A 163 -11.40 5.67 -3.30
CA VAL A 163 -11.49 4.70 -4.42
C VAL A 163 -11.47 3.25 -3.89
N ASN A 164 -10.40 2.89 -3.20
CA ASN A 164 -10.23 1.54 -2.65
C ASN A 164 -10.92 1.36 -1.30
N ASP A 165 -11.24 2.46 -0.64
CA ASP A 165 -11.78 2.49 0.71
C ASP A 165 -13.30 2.76 0.75
N ALA A 166 -13.96 2.91 -0.41
CA ALA A 166 -15.38 3.26 -0.50
C ALA A 166 -16.32 2.39 0.37
N PRO A 167 -16.21 1.05 0.41
CA PRO A 167 -17.04 0.22 1.28
C PRO A 167 -16.79 0.51 2.78
N ALA A 168 -15.53 0.69 3.18
CA ALA A 168 -15.16 0.99 4.55
C ALA A 168 -15.60 2.40 4.99
N LEU A 169 -15.48 3.40 4.10
CA LEU A 169 -15.97 4.75 4.30
C LEU A 169 -17.48 4.79 4.49
N THR A 170 -18.23 4.05 3.67
CA THR A 170 -19.69 3.95 3.77
C THR A 170 -20.13 3.22 5.04
N ARG A 171 -19.35 2.22 5.49
CA ARG A 171 -19.67 1.43 6.68
C ARG A 171 -19.45 2.20 7.98
N ALA A 172 -18.48 3.10 8.03
CA ALA A 172 -18.12 3.86 9.22
C ALA A 172 -19.25 4.80 9.67
N ASP A 173 -19.26 5.17 10.96
CA ASP A 173 -20.20 6.18 11.48
C ASP A 173 -19.93 7.56 10.86
N VAL A 174 -18.68 7.83 10.50
CA VAL A 174 -18.24 9.02 9.74
C VAL A 174 -17.21 8.56 8.70
N GLY A 175 -17.54 8.74 7.43
CA GLY A 175 -16.59 8.51 6.33
C GLY A 175 -15.99 9.83 5.83
N ILE A 176 -14.67 9.92 5.75
CA ILE A 176 -13.94 11.09 5.25
C ILE A 176 -13.07 10.64 4.07
N ALA A 177 -13.47 11.02 2.85
CA ALA A 177 -12.65 10.78 1.66
C ALA A 177 -11.66 11.94 1.47
N ILE A 178 -10.36 11.61 1.40
CA ILE A 178 -9.31 12.57 1.05
C ILE A 178 -8.98 12.36 -0.43
N GLY A 179 -9.46 13.26 -1.29
CA GLY A 179 -9.13 13.26 -2.71
C GLY A 179 -7.72 13.81 -2.94
N ALA A 180 -6.98 13.19 -3.84
CA ALA A 180 -5.78 13.80 -4.40
C ALA A 180 -6.23 14.93 -5.36
N GLY A 181 -6.36 16.17 -4.84
CA GLY A 181 -6.33 17.39 -5.64
C GLY A 181 -7.45 17.61 -6.66
N SER A 182 -8.71 17.32 -6.31
CA SER A 182 -9.84 17.96 -6.99
C SER A 182 -10.85 18.45 -5.94
N ASP A 183 -11.10 19.75 -5.95
CA ASP A 183 -12.18 20.39 -5.20
C ASP A 183 -13.53 19.85 -5.70
N VAL A 184 -13.96 18.72 -5.16
CA VAL A 184 -15.34 18.29 -5.24
C VAL A 184 -15.89 18.44 -3.83
N ALA A 185 -16.45 19.60 -3.53
CA ALA A 185 -17.36 19.74 -2.43
C ALA A 185 -18.58 18.86 -2.71
N ILE A 186 -18.73 17.77 -1.98
CA ILE A 186 -19.98 17.02 -1.96
C ILE A 186 -20.86 17.73 -0.93
N GLU A 187 -21.71 18.63 -1.41
CA GLU A 187 -22.87 19.08 -0.63
C GLU A 187 -23.83 17.90 -0.50
N SER A 188 -24.10 17.51 0.73
CA SER A 188 -25.18 16.60 1.11
C SER A 188 -26.44 17.36 1.49
#